data_c98c41dc2ca811f4dcc643c004b8218f
#
_entry.id   c98c41dc2ca811f4dcc643c004b8218f
#
_cell.length_a   1.000
_cell.length_b   1.000
_cell.length_c   1.000
_cell.angle_alpha   90.00
_cell.angle_beta   90.00
_cell.angle_gamma   90.00
#
_symmetry.space_group_name_H-M   'P 1'
#
loop_
_entity.id
_entity.type
_entity.pdbx_description
1 polymer ?
#
loop_
_entity_poly.entity_id
_entity_poly.type
_entity_poly.pdbx_seq_one_letter_code
_entity_poly.pdbx_strand_id
1 'polypeptide(L)'
;MKVIFLDFDGVMDTAYDDLIRNKEGKPACDEYGTLFDPNCVRNLEHIIVQTGAAIVLTSSWKYMMSYKDFIEMWERRRLPGFVTDVTPTLKQRTKRGDEIDAWMEECRTDCEYVIIDDLGTENFNSHQIPRLLVVNPFWGLDEETAEKAIELLNSNE
;
A
#
# COMPACT_ATOMS: atom_id res chain seq x y z
N MET A 1 -7.10 0.38 16.42
CA MET A 1 -7.25 0.04 15.00
C MET A 1 -5.87 -0.09 14.37
N LYS A 2 -5.69 -1.07 13.50
CA LYS A 2 -4.44 -1.27 12.78
C LYS A 2 -4.63 -0.91 11.30
N VAL A 3 -3.70 -0.15 10.73
CA VAL A 3 -3.81 0.39 9.38
C VAL A 3 -2.52 0.17 8.60
N ILE A 4 -2.66 -0.27 7.35
CA ILE A 4 -1.58 -0.29 6.37
C ILE A 4 -1.81 0.88 5.41
N PHE A 5 -0.90 1.85 5.40
CA PHE A 5 -0.86 2.87 4.34
C PHE A 5 -0.10 2.26 3.17
N LEU A 6 -0.83 1.98 2.11
CA LEU A 6 -0.35 1.13 1.00
C LEU A 6 -0.24 1.91 -0.30
N ASP A 7 0.96 1.91 -0.89
CA ASP A 7 1.21 2.37 -2.25
C ASP A 7 1.06 1.21 -3.24
N PHE A 8 0.94 1.51 -4.52
CA PHE A 8 0.79 0.50 -5.58
C PHE A 8 2.05 0.35 -6.42
N ASP A 9 2.45 1.40 -7.15
CA ASP A 9 3.58 1.33 -8.08
C ASP A 9 4.88 1.04 -7.33
N GLY A 10 5.54 -0.05 -7.69
CA GLY A 10 6.77 -0.49 -7.05
C GLY A 10 6.58 -1.18 -5.69
N VAL A 11 5.33 -1.32 -5.23
CA VAL A 11 4.97 -1.98 -3.97
C VAL A 11 4.13 -3.23 -4.22
N MET A 12 3.02 -3.08 -4.93
CA MET A 12 2.12 -4.18 -5.30
C MET A 12 2.34 -4.63 -6.75
N ASP A 13 2.66 -3.72 -7.65
CA ASP A 13 3.17 -4.06 -8.97
C ASP A 13 4.69 -3.92 -8.96
N THR A 14 5.37 -4.79 -9.71
CA THR A 14 6.83 -4.89 -9.65
C THR A 14 7.44 -4.98 -11.05
N ALA A 15 8.68 -4.51 -11.17
CA ALA A 15 9.45 -4.68 -12.40
C ALA A 15 9.68 -6.17 -12.70
N TYR A 16 9.85 -7.00 -11.68
CA TYR A 16 10.01 -8.45 -11.82
C TYR A 16 8.80 -9.10 -12.47
N ASP A 17 7.59 -8.82 -11.95
CA ASP A 17 6.35 -9.40 -12.48
C ASP A 17 6.09 -8.95 -13.92
N ASP A 18 6.40 -7.69 -14.22
CA ASP A 18 6.27 -7.13 -15.55
C ASP A 18 7.15 -7.88 -16.57
N LEU A 19 8.41 -8.16 -16.18
CA LEU A 19 9.32 -8.97 -16.99
C LEU A 19 8.79 -10.39 -17.23
N ILE A 20 8.27 -11.04 -16.19
CA ILE A 20 7.73 -12.40 -16.30
C ILE A 20 6.51 -12.44 -17.21
N ARG A 21 5.58 -11.51 -17.05
CA ARG A 21 4.38 -11.41 -17.90
C ARG A 21 4.76 -11.18 -19.36
N ASN A 22 5.71 -10.29 -19.61
CA ASN A 22 6.21 -10.01 -20.95
C ASN A 22 6.82 -11.23 -21.59
N LYS A 23 7.66 -11.99 -20.88
CA LYS A 23 8.25 -13.24 -21.36
C LYS A 23 7.21 -14.31 -21.70
N GLU A 24 6.14 -14.37 -20.92
CA GLU A 24 5.07 -15.36 -21.08
C GLU A 24 3.98 -14.91 -22.05
N GLY A 25 4.10 -13.72 -22.62
CA GLY A 25 3.09 -13.15 -23.51
C GLY A 25 1.76 -12.85 -22.80
N LYS A 26 1.80 -12.61 -21.48
CA LYS A 26 0.63 -12.27 -20.67
C LYS A 26 0.45 -10.76 -20.57
N PRO A 27 -0.80 -10.27 -20.45
CA PRO A 27 -1.04 -8.84 -20.27
C PRO A 27 -0.48 -8.35 -18.93
N ALA A 28 0.06 -7.13 -18.93
CA ALA A 28 0.56 -6.46 -17.72
C ALA A 28 -0.50 -5.57 -17.07
N CYS A 29 -1.59 -5.29 -17.76
CA CYS A 29 -2.64 -4.35 -17.33
C CYS A 29 -4.03 -4.94 -17.56
N ASP A 30 -4.99 -4.48 -16.78
CA ASP A 30 -6.43 -4.66 -17.02
C ASP A 30 -7.09 -3.27 -17.16
N GLU A 31 -8.42 -3.20 -17.11
CA GLU A 31 -9.18 -1.96 -17.21
C GLU A 31 -8.89 -0.95 -16.08
N TYR A 32 -8.32 -1.40 -14.96
CA TYR A 32 -7.98 -0.52 -13.83
C TYR A 32 -6.55 -0.02 -13.88
N GLY A 33 -5.66 -0.69 -14.60
CA GLY A 33 -4.26 -0.35 -14.67
C GLY A 33 -3.35 -1.56 -14.51
N THR A 34 -2.12 -1.33 -14.08
CA THR A 34 -1.10 -2.36 -13.93
C THR A 34 -1.56 -3.46 -12.97
N LEU A 35 -1.40 -4.71 -13.39
CA LEU A 35 -1.71 -5.87 -12.56
C LEU A 35 -0.68 -6.02 -11.44
N PHE A 36 -1.13 -6.53 -10.30
CA PHE A 36 -0.26 -6.72 -9.14
C PHE A 36 0.52 -8.03 -9.22
N ASP A 37 1.73 -7.99 -8.67
CA ASP A 37 2.59 -9.16 -8.54
C ASP A 37 1.94 -10.15 -7.55
N PRO A 38 1.70 -11.39 -7.96
CA PRO A 38 1.11 -12.40 -7.07
C PRO A 38 1.87 -12.61 -5.77
N ASN A 39 3.19 -12.43 -5.77
CA ASN A 39 4.01 -12.51 -4.55
C ASN A 39 3.66 -11.38 -3.57
N CYS A 40 3.49 -10.17 -4.09
CA CYS A 40 3.09 -9.02 -3.26
C CYS A 40 1.69 -9.18 -2.70
N VAL A 41 0.76 -9.72 -3.50
CA VAL A 41 -0.60 -10.01 -3.05
C VAL A 41 -0.61 -11.03 -1.91
N ARG A 42 0.17 -12.12 -2.03
CA ARG A 42 0.30 -13.11 -0.95
C ARG A 42 0.90 -12.52 0.33
N ASN A 43 1.90 -11.66 0.19
CA ASN A 43 2.54 -10.99 1.33
C ASN A 43 1.58 -10.03 2.02
N LEU A 44 0.78 -9.30 1.26
CA LEU A 44 -0.27 -8.44 1.82
C LEU A 44 -1.31 -9.26 2.58
N GLU A 45 -1.77 -10.36 2.00
CA GLU A 45 -2.70 -11.28 2.66
C GLU A 45 -2.13 -11.79 3.99
N HIS A 46 -0.86 -12.17 4.00
CA HIS A 46 -0.18 -12.63 5.21
C HIS A 46 -0.20 -11.57 6.32
N ILE A 47 0.09 -10.31 5.98
CA ILE A 47 0.00 -9.22 6.95
C ILE A 47 -1.43 -9.12 7.51
N ILE A 48 -2.42 -9.12 6.65
CA ILE A 48 -3.82 -8.94 7.04
C ILE A 48 -4.30 -10.09 7.92
N VAL A 49 -3.99 -11.33 7.57
CA VAL A 49 -4.35 -12.50 8.37
C VAL A 49 -3.73 -12.44 9.77
N GLN A 50 -2.48 -11.99 9.88
CA GLN A 50 -1.75 -11.95 11.16
C GLN A 50 -2.09 -10.72 12.02
N THR A 51 -2.65 -9.67 11.45
CA THR A 51 -2.85 -8.40 12.18
C THR A 51 -4.30 -7.92 12.21
N GLY A 52 -5.10 -8.31 11.26
CA GLY A 52 -6.45 -7.76 11.09
C GLY A 52 -6.46 -6.31 10.59
N ALA A 53 -5.35 -5.84 10.04
CA ALA A 53 -5.23 -4.43 9.63
C ALA A 53 -6.14 -4.09 8.45
N ALA A 54 -6.69 -2.87 8.49
CA ALA A 54 -7.38 -2.24 7.36
C ALA A 54 -6.36 -1.59 6.43
N ILE A 55 -6.77 -1.35 5.19
CA ILE A 55 -5.93 -0.74 4.17
C ILE A 55 -6.42 0.68 3.88
N VAL A 56 -5.50 1.64 3.93
CA VAL A 56 -5.72 3.01 3.45
C VAL A 56 -4.75 3.25 2.30
N LEU A 57 -5.28 3.59 1.14
CA LEU A 57 -4.46 3.75 -0.07
C LEU A 57 -3.79 5.13 -0.12
N THR A 58 -2.51 5.13 -0.46
CA THR A 58 -1.71 6.35 -0.61
C THR A 58 -1.29 6.60 -2.06
N SER A 59 -1.58 5.67 -2.95
CA SER A 59 -1.13 5.66 -4.34
C SER A 59 -1.60 6.87 -5.13
N SER A 60 -0.75 7.34 -6.04
CA SER A 60 -1.10 8.38 -7.02
C SER A 60 -2.23 7.97 -7.97
N TRP A 61 -2.61 6.69 -8.01
CA TRP A 61 -3.77 6.25 -8.79
C TRP A 61 -5.06 6.96 -8.36
N LYS A 62 -5.12 7.50 -7.15
CA LYS A 62 -6.27 8.28 -6.65
C LYS A 62 -6.56 9.54 -7.47
N TYR A 63 -5.60 10.02 -8.26
CA TYR A 63 -5.83 11.14 -9.16
C TYR A 63 -6.68 10.75 -10.38
N MET A 64 -6.77 9.46 -10.70
CA MET A 64 -7.48 8.93 -11.85
C MET A 64 -8.65 8.01 -11.46
N MET A 65 -8.71 7.55 -10.22
CA MET A 65 -9.71 6.61 -9.73
C MET A 65 -10.37 7.13 -8.45
N SER A 66 -11.69 6.98 -8.37
CA SER A 66 -12.44 7.27 -7.14
C SER A 66 -12.30 6.12 -6.13
N TYR A 67 -12.69 6.38 -4.87
CA TYR A 67 -12.77 5.33 -3.86
C TYR A 67 -13.63 4.14 -4.33
N LYS A 68 -14.77 4.43 -4.95
CA LYS A 68 -15.65 3.39 -5.51
C LYS A 68 -14.94 2.53 -6.55
N ASP A 69 -14.12 3.14 -7.41
CA ASP A 69 -13.34 2.41 -8.42
C ASP A 69 -12.32 1.48 -7.78
N PHE A 70 -11.67 1.91 -6.69
CA PHE A 70 -10.74 1.06 -5.96
C PHE A 70 -11.45 -0.14 -5.32
N ILE A 71 -12.63 0.05 -4.75
CA ILE A 71 -13.41 -1.03 -4.16
C ILE A 71 -13.80 -2.04 -5.25
N GLU A 72 -14.26 -1.57 -6.41
CA GLU A 72 -14.59 -2.43 -7.54
C GLU A 72 -13.38 -3.23 -8.01
N MET A 73 -12.23 -2.57 -8.16
CA MET A 73 -10.97 -3.22 -8.53
C MET A 73 -10.60 -4.30 -7.51
N TRP A 74 -10.71 -4.00 -6.22
CA TRP A 74 -10.38 -4.92 -5.14
C TRP A 74 -11.21 -6.20 -5.22
N GLU A 75 -12.51 -6.06 -5.43
CA GLU A 75 -13.42 -7.19 -5.58
C GLU A 75 -13.14 -7.99 -6.86
N ARG A 76 -13.01 -7.32 -8.00
CA ARG A 76 -12.79 -7.99 -9.29
C ARG A 76 -11.45 -8.71 -9.36
N ARG A 77 -10.41 -8.13 -8.79
CA ARG A 77 -9.09 -8.76 -8.71
C ARG A 77 -8.97 -9.76 -7.55
N ARG A 78 -9.98 -9.88 -6.71
CA ARG A 78 -10.01 -10.76 -5.52
C ARG A 78 -8.82 -10.49 -4.59
N LEU A 79 -8.56 -9.24 -4.32
CA LEU A 79 -7.46 -8.81 -3.45
C LEU A 79 -7.83 -9.00 -1.97
N PRO A 80 -6.84 -9.24 -1.10
CA PRO A 80 -7.09 -9.51 0.31
C PRO A 80 -7.43 -8.25 1.09
N GLY A 81 -8.18 -8.44 2.19
CA GLY A 81 -8.49 -7.38 3.14
C GLY A 81 -9.51 -6.37 2.63
N PHE A 82 -9.58 -5.26 3.35
CA PHE A 82 -10.54 -4.20 3.08
C PHE A 82 -9.85 -2.86 2.91
N VAL A 83 -10.08 -2.22 1.77
CA VAL A 83 -9.71 -0.83 1.57
C VAL A 83 -10.80 0.01 2.22
N THR A 84 -10.47 0.66 3.33
CA THR A 84 -11.42 1.47 4.09
C THR A 84 -11.41 2.93 3.68
N ASP A 85 -10.32 3.40 3.10
CA ASP A 85 -10.18 4.80 2.70
C ASP A 85 -9.01 5.00 1.73
N VAL A 86 -8.91 6.25 1.25
CA VAL A 86 -7.80 6.76 0.43
C VAL A 86 -7.36 8.06 1.10
N THR A 87 -6.05 8.31 1.18
CA THR A 87 -5.55 9.57 1.74
C THR A 87 -6.02 10.77 0.91
N PRO A 88 -6.25 11.93 1.54
CA PRO A 88 -6.72 13.10 0.81
C PRO A 88 -5.67 13.63 -0.16
N THR A 89 -6.13 14.28 -1.22
CA THR A 89 -5.27 15.05 -2.11
C THR A 89 -5.22 16.48 -1.57
N LEU A 90 -4.02 16.94 -1.19
CA LEU A 90 -3.83 18.29 -0.66
C LEU A 90 -3.60 19.29 -1.79
N LYS A 91 -4.10 20.52 -1.63
CA LYS A 91 -4.09 21.55 -2.67
C LYS A 91 -2.71 22.18 -2.94
N GLN A 92 -1.78 22.02 -2.01
CA GLN A 92 -0.43 22.56 -2.14
C GLN A 92 0.56 21.45 -2.47
N ARG A 93 1.74 21.81 -2.97
CA ARG A 93 2.84 20.86 -3.15
C ARG A 93 3.21 20.26 -1.79
N THR A 94 2.78 19.04 -1.57
CA THR A 94 3.01 18.31 -0.33
C THR A 94 3.65 16.98 -0.64
N LYS A 95 4.41 16.49 0.31
CA LYS A 95 4.96 15.14 0.22
C LYS A 95 3.91 14.12 0.69
N ARG A 96 4.15 12.85 0.37
CA ARG A 96 3.21 11.77 0.71
C ARG A 96 2.92 11.70 2.20
N GLY A 97 3.92 11.91 3.04
CA GLY A 97 3.75 11.94 4.48
C GLY A 97 2.75 12.98 4.98
N ASP A 98 2.65 14.12 4.29
CA ASP A 98 1.68 15.15 4.65
C ASP A 98 0.24 14.70 4.41
N GLU A 99 0.00 13.95 3.34
CA GLU A 99 -1.31 13.37 3.07
C GLU A 99 -1.69 12.30 4.11
N ILE A 100 -0.73 11.52 4.54
CA ILE A 100 -0.92 10.53 5.62
C ILE A 100 -1.27 11.24 6.94
N ASP A 101 -0.53 12.30 7.28
CA ASP A 101 -0.81 13.09 8.49
C ASP A 101 -2.21 13.71 8.45
N ALA A 102 -2.62 14.24 7.29
CA ALA A 102 -3.95 14.79 7.12
C ALA A 102 -5.03 13.73 7.36
N TRP A 103 -4.82 12.50 6.86
CA TRP A 103 -5.74 11.40 7.12
C TRP A 103 -5.77 11.04 8.62
N MET A 104 -4.62 10.99 9.27
CA MET A 104 -4.52 10.67 10.70
C MET A 104 -5.20 11.71 11.57
N GLU A 105 -5.14 12.98 11.21
CA GLU A 105 -5.82 14.06 11.94
C GLU A 105 -7.35 13.93 11.89
N GLU A 106 -7.89 13.46 10.78
CA GLU A 106 -9.33 13.23 10.61
C GLU A 106 -9.78 11.93 11.28
N CYS A 107 -8.86 10.97 11.43
CA CYS A 107 -9.13 9.70 12.09
C CYS A 107 -9.12 9.90 13.63
N ARG A 108 -10.28 9.89 14.23
CA ARG A 108 -10.44 10.15 15.69
C ARG A 108 -10.16 8.94 16.56
N THR A 109 -9.66 7.85 16.00
CA THR A 109 -9.32 6.62 16.71
C THR A 109 -7.82 6.47 16.80
N ASP A 110 -7.32 5.97 17.91
CA ASP A 110 -5.90 5.58 18.01
C ASP A 110 -5.60 4.48 16.99
N CYS A 111 -4.57 4.71 16.18
CA CYS A 111 -4.16 3.79 15.13
C CYS A 111 -2.72 3.33 15.35
N GLU A 112 -2.54 2.02 15.36
CA GLU A 112 -1.25 1.41 15.05
C GLU A 112 -1.15 1.33 13.54
N TYR A 113 -0.05 1.77 12.95
CA TYR A 113 0.06 1.79 11.50
C TYR A 113 1.47 1.45 11.01
N VAL A 114 1.53 1.04 9.76
CA VAL A 114 2.74 0.96 8.97
C VAL A 114 2.52 1.64 7.63
N ILE A 115 3.59 2.15 7.04
CA ILE A 115 3.60 2.71 5.70
C ILE A 115 4.45 1.79 4.84
N ILE A 116 3.91 1.31 3.72
CA ILE A 116 4.65 0.47 2.77
C ILE A 116 4.71 1.23 1.45
N ASP A 117 5.92 1.62 1.06
CA ASP A 117 6.14 2.53 -0.06
C ASP A 117 7.52 2.26 -0.68
N ASP A 118 7.70 2.60 -1.94
CA ASP A 118 9.01 2.56 -2.62
C ASP A 118 9.73 3.91 -2.59
N LEU A 119 9.06 4.96 -2.12
CA LEU A 119 9.65 6.28 -1.95
C LEU A 119 10.58 6.31 -0.73
N GLY A 120 11.65 7.09 -0.83
CA GLY A 120 12.60 7.26 0.26
C GLY A 120 12.10 8.16 1.40
N THR A 121 12.88 8.22 2.47
CA THR A 121 12.53 8.93 3.71
C THR A 121 12.25 10.41 3.53
N GLU A 122 12.81 11.05 2.50
CA GLU A 122 12.59 12.47 2.19
C GLU A 122 11.14 12.80 1.83
N ASN A 123 10.33 11.78 1.52
CA ASN A 123 8.91 11.92 1.18
C ASN A 123 7.99 11.78 2.40
N PHE A 124 8.55 11.60 3.58
CA PHE A 124 7.80 11.35 4.82
C PHE A 124 8.29 12.26 5.94
N ASN A 125 7.46 12.40 6.97
CA ASN A 125 7.78 13.22 8.12
C ASN A 125 8.54 12.40 9.18
N SER A 126 9.34 13.07 10.02
CA SER A 126 10.26 12.39 10.95
C SER A 126 9.56 11.41 11.90
N HIS A 127 8.36 11.74 12.36
CA HIS A 127 7.59 10.87 13.26
C HIS A 127 7.04 9.62 12.56
N GLN A 128 7.01 9.61 11.22
CA GLN A 128 6.55 8.46 10.42
C GLN A 128 7.68 7.46 10.13
N ILE A 129 8.93 7.88 10.18
CA ILE A 129 10.07 7.06 9.77
C ILE A 129 10.15 5.72 10.52
N PRO A 130 9.89 5.65 11.84
CA PRO A 130 9.88 4.35 12.54
C PRO A 130 8.79 3.38 12.07
N ARG A 131 7.80 3.87 11.35
CA ARG A 131 6.68 3.10 10.80
C ARG A 131 6.76 2.91 9.28
N LEU A 132 7.80 3.43 8.66
CA LEU A 132 8.00 3.39 7.22
C LEU A 132 8.81 2.15 6.83
N LEU A 133 8.26 1.37 5.92
CA LEU A 133 8.93 0.23 5.29
C LEU A 133 9.13 0.56 3.82
N VAL A 134 10.38 0.92 3.46
CA VAL A 134 10.75 1.24 2.09
C VAL A 134 11.10 -0.05 1.37
N VAL A 135 10.42 -0.31 0.24
CA VAL A 135 10.64 -1.52 -0.56
C VAL A 135 11.41 -1.19 -1.85
N ASN A 136 12.08 -2.20 -2.38
CA ASN A 136 12.72 -2.10 -3.68
C ASN A 136 11.65 -2.30 -4.77
N PRO A 137 11.46 -1.35 -5.71
CA PRO A 137 10.40 -1.44 -6.73
C PRO A 137 10.55 -2.62 -7.69
N PHE A 138 11.72 -3.24 -7.76
CA PHE A 138 11.89 -4.46 -8.54
C PHE A 138 11.14 -5.65 -7.93
N TRP A 139 11.15 -5.77 -6.59
CA TRP A 139 10.54 -6.89 -5.86
C TRP A 139 9.23 -6.53 -5.17
N GLY A 140 9.03 -5.24 -4.83
CA GLY A 140 7.87 -4.76 -4.08
C GLY A 140 7.77 -5.31 -2.67
N LEU A 141 6.55 -5.51 -2.22
CA LEU A 141 6.25 -6.06 -0.89
C LEU A 141 6.70 -7.52 -0.82
N ASP A 142 7.87 -7.75 -0.22
CA ASP A 142 8.47 -9.06 -0.05
C ASP A 142 8.17 -9.67 1.33
N GLU A 143 8.61 -10.91 1.55
CA GLU A 143 8.39 -11.63 2.81
C GLU A 143 9.03 -10.92 4.00
N GLU A 144 10.25 -10.41 3.85
CA GLU A 144 10.95 -9.70 4.92
C GLU A 144 10.18 -8.45 5.36
N THR A 145 9.70 -7.68 4.40
CA THR A 145 8.89 -6.48 4.67
C THR A 145 7.57 -6.85 5.34
N ALA A 146 6.93 -7.93 4.88
CA ALA A 146 5.69 -8.41 5.49
C ALA A 146 5.89 -8.79 6.96
N GLU A 147 6.97 -9.49 7.29
CA GLU A 147 7.28 -9.85 8.69
C GLU A 147 7.53 -8.62 9.55
N LYS A 148 8.24 -7.62 9.04
CA LYS A 148 8.45 -6.34 9.74
C LYS A 148 7.14 -5.60 9.97
N ALA A 149 6.25 -5.59 8.99
CA ALA A 149 4.93 -4.98 9.12
C ALA A 149 4.10 -5.64 10.22
N ILE A 150 4.10 -6.97 10.25
CA ILE A 150 3.39 -7.75 11.28
C ILE A 150 3.93 -7.43 12.67
N GLU A 151 5.26 -7.42 12.82
CA GLU A 151 5.92 -7.09 14.08
C GLU A 151 5.53 -5.69 14.58
N LEU A 152 5.60 -4.69 13.69
CA LEU A 152 5.25 -3.31 14.04
C LEU A 152 3.78 -3.15 14.41
N LEU A 153 2.88 -3.79 13.67
CA LEU A 153 1.43 -3.68 13.89
C LEU A 153 0.98 -4.42 15.16
N ASN A 154 1.70 -5.45 15.57
CA ASN A 154 1.36 -6.26 16.75
C ASN A 154 2.19 -5.89 17.99
N SER A 155 3.06 -4.90 17.91
CA SER A 155 4.02 -4.58 18.98
C SER A 155 3.39 -4.11 20.30
N ASN A 156 2.13 -3.69 20.29
CA ASN A 156 1.40 -3.23 21.48
C ASN A 156 0.36 -4.23 21.99
N GLU A 157 0.43 -5.47 21.54
CA GLU A 157 -0.41 -6.57 22.03
C GLU A 157 0.18 -7.26 23.26
#